data_6ec02a392992a1878dfa97b21ca2ef0e
#
_entry.id   6ec02a392992a1878dfa97b21ca2ef0e
#
_cell.length_a   1.000
_cell.length_b   1.000
_cell.length_c   1.000
_cell.angle_alpha   90.00
_cell.angle_beta   90.00
_cell.angle_gamma   90.00
#
_symmetry.space_group_name_H-M   'P 1'
#
loop_
_entity.id
_entity.type
_entity.pdbx_description
1 polymer ?
#
loop_
_entity_poly.entity_id
_entity_poly.type
_entity_poly.pdbx_seq_one_letter_code
_entity_poly.pdbx_strand_id
1 'polypeptide(L)'
;LVFRNLKFSGFNLGVSQVAVVFPFMLQAPRFFSGAIKLGDVMQTSQAFGQVQDSLSFFRESYDAFAQSRATLNRLTGFLSANQQARALPSTGVSDQPDGLLVEGLQVRRPDGIPLISDLHLDLRAGHALLIQGASGSGKTTLLRALAGLWPYADGAVRRPPGLHALFLSQRPYLPLGNLRTIIAYPATYSLSDEQRVAQVLSQVSLGHLRDQLDTQCDWSGVLSLGEQQRLAFARVLFNRPAVVFLDESTSAMDEGLEHALSSLLGQQMPRALLVSVGHRTTPAGLHTHRLTLAGQGAWGLRPFGTLCPPS
;
A
#
# COMPACT_ATOMS: atom_id res chain seq x y z
N LEU A 1 10.67 -18.71 -21.63
CA LEU A 1 11.79 -18.97 -20.72
C LEU A 1 12.00 -20.48 -20.53
N VAL A 2 10.98 -21.25 -20.17
CA VAL A 2 11.05 -22.71 -19.94
C VAL A 2 11.59 -23.48 -21.15
N PHE A 3 11.07 -23.20 -22.35
CA PHE A 3 11.48 -23.88 -23.58
C PHE A 3 12.96 -23.60 -23.97
N ARG A 4 13.45 -22.42 -23.67
CA ARG A 4 14.85 -22.02 -23.90
C ARG A 4 15.80 -22.73 -22.92
N ASN A 5 15.40 -22.83 -21.65
CA ASN A 5 16.15 -23.55 -20.63
C ASN A 5 16.19 -25.04 -20.91
N LEU A 6 15.07 -25.65 -21.39
CA LEU A 6 15.03 -27.06 -21.74
C LEU A 6 15.96 -27.38 -22.92
N LYS A 7 15.98 -26.54 -23.97
CA LYS A 7 16.91 -26.71 -25.10
C LYS A 7 18.36 -26.56 -24.65
N PHE A 8 18.66 -25.59 -23.81
CA PHE A 8 20.02 -25.38 -23.31
C PHE A 8 20.49 -26.53 -22.40
N SER A 9 19.64 -27.02 -21.52
CA SER A 9 19.93 -28.17 -20.65
C SER A 9 20.12 -29.46 -21.48
N GLY A 10 19.26 -29.67 -22.48
CA GLY A 10 19.39 -30.83 -23.39
C GLY A 10 20.67 -30.79 -24.21
N PHE A 11 21.04 -29.62 -24.72
CA PHE A 11 22.32 -29.46 -25.43
C PHE A 11 23.53 -29.73 -24.53
N ASN A 12 23.54 -29.19 -23.31
CA ASN A 12 24.59 -29.41 -22.32
C ASN A 12 24.72 -30.88 -21.94
N LEU A 13 23.58 -31.58 -21.74
CA LEU A 13 23.58 -33.01 -21.45
C LEU A 13 24.20 -33.80 -22.63
N GLY A 14 23.82 -33.49 -23.86
CA GLY A 14 24.39 -34.11 -25.05
C GLY A 14 25.89 -33.90 -25.18
N VAL A 15 26.39 -32.70 -24.99
CA VAL A 15 27.82 -32.38 -25.00
C VAL A 15 28.57 -33.15 -23.91
N SER A 16 28.01 -33.24 -22.70
CA SER A 16 28.61 -33.97 -21.59
C SER A 16 28.70 -35.47 -21.90
N GLN A 17 27.68 -36.08 -22.51
CA GLN A 17 27.72 -37.51 -22.88
C GLN A 17 28.73 -37.77 -23.98
N VAL A 18 28.82 -36.92 -24.99
CA VAL A 18 29.83 -37.02 -26.04
C VAL A 18 31.24 -36.92 -25.44
N ALA A 19 31.46 -36.02 -24.52
CA ALA A 19 32.77 -35.83 -23.87
C ALA A 19 33.23 -37.06 -23.09
N VAL A 20 32.31 -37.80 -22.45
CA VAL A 20 32.64 -39.06 -21.73
C VAL A 20 33.11 -40.14 -22.71
N VAL A 21 32.49 -40.26 -23.88
CA VAL A 21 32.81 -41.30 -24.88
C VAL A 21 34.05 -40.92 -25.73
N PHE A 22 34.32 -39.65 -25.90
CA PHE A 22 35.37 -39.12 -26.78
C PHE A 22 36.77 -39.73 -26.54
N PRO A 23 37.31 -39.82 -25.29
CA PRO A 23 38.62 -40.42 -25.06
C PRO A 23 38.70 -41.85 -25.49
N PHE A 24 37.62 -42.63 -25.31
CA PHE A 24 37.58 -44.06 -25.70
C PHE A 24 37.56 -44.19 -27.23
N MET A 25 36.78 -43.37 -27.94
CA MET A 25 36.76 -43.40 -29.41
C MET A 25 38.11 -43.06 -30.00
N LEU A 26 38.83 -42.09 -29.43
CA LEU A 26 40.12 -41.64 -29.94
C LEU A 26 41.23 -42.70 -29.70
N GLN A 27 41.13 -43.48 -28.63
CA GLN A 27 42.13 -44.44 -28.25
C GLN A 27 41.83 -45.87 -28.76
N ALA A 28 40.64 -46.18 -29.19
CA ALA A 28 40.22 -47.49 -29.66
C ALA A 28 41.14 -48.04 -30.76
N PRO A 29 41.51 -47.30 -31.82
CA PRO A 29 42.42 -47.83 -32.85
C PRO A 29 43.78 -48.22 -32.31
N ARG A 30 44.34 -47.46 -31.37
CA ARG A 30 45.65 -47.68 -30.75
C ARG A 30 45.61 -48.85 -29.77
N PHE A 31 44.51 -49.06 -29.08
CA PHE A 31 44.27 -50.17 -28.18
C PHE A 31 44.19 -51.51 -28.99
N PHE A 32 43.38 -51.52 -30.06
CA PHE A 32 43.20 -52.69 -30.89
C PHE A 32 44.44 -53.04 -31.71
N SER A 33 45.32 -52.09 -32.00
CA SER A 33 46.62 -52.34 -32.62
C SER A 33 47.69 -52.83 -31.65
N GLY A 34 47.37 -52.91 -30.35
CA GLY A 34 48.31 -53.33 -29.31
C GLY A 34 49.34 -52.30 -28.90
N ALA A 35 49.21 -51.04 -29.39
CA ALA A 35 50.14 -49.91 -29.10
C ALA A 35 49.99 -49.34 -27.67
N ILE A 36 48.83 -49.52 -27.02
CA ILE A 36 48.56 -49.14 -25.66
C ILE A 36 47.84 -50.22 -24.89
N LYS A 37 47.97 -50.20 -23.56
CA LYS A 37 47.32 -51.16 -22.64
C LYS A 37 46.01 -50.57 -22.12
N LEU A 38 45.14 -51.42 -21.57
CA LEU A 38 43.86 -51.02 -20.97
C LEU A 38 44.06 -49.93 -19.86
N GLY A 39 45.12 -50.06 -19.08
CA GLY A 39 45.50 -49.09 -18.05
C GLY A 39 45.73 -47.67 -18.60
N ASP A 40 46.38 -47.57 -19.77
CA ASP A 40 46.66 -46.30 -20.41
C ASP A 40 45.34 -45.62 -20.89
N VAL A 41 44.39 -46.43 -21.40
CA VAL A 41 43.06 -45.93 -21.79
C VAL A 41 42.29 -45.36 -20.58
N MET A 42 42.31 -46.11 -19.47
CA MET A 42 41.64 -45.69 -18.22
C MET A 42 42.28 -44.44 -17.64
N GLN A 43 43.62 -44.38 -17.60
CA GLN A 43 44.35 -43.23 -17.11
C GLN A 43 44.05 -41.96 -17.93
N THR A 44 44.02 -42.09 -19.25
CA THR A 44 43.71 -40.92 -20.13
C THR A 44 42.25 -40.51 -19.99
N SER A 45 41.33 -41.45 -19.86
CA SER A 45 39.92 -41.15 -19.63
C SER A 45 39.71 -40.40 -18.31
N GLN A 46 40.40 -40.84 -17.22
CA GLN A 46 40.35 -40.11 -15.94
C GLN A 46 40.95 -38.71 -16.02
N ALA A 47 42.11 -38.55 -16.66
CA ALA A 47 42.73 -37.23 -16.85
C ALA A 47 41.83 -36.30 -17.64
N PHE A 48 41.18 -36.80 -18.70
CA PHE A 48 40.23 -36.03 -19.49
C PHE A 48 39.01 -35.63 -18.65
N GLY A 49 38.48 -36.53 -17.82
CA GLY A 49 37.38 -36.24 -16.89
C GLY A 49 37.74 -35.10 -15.91
N GLN A 50 38.95 -35.13 -15.32
CA GLN A 50 39.41 -34.07 -14.41
C GLN A 50 39.50 -32.69 -15.08
N VAL A 51 39.96 -32.65 -16.33
CA VAL A 51 40.00 -31.41 -17.12
C VAL A 51 38.57 -30.92 -17.40
N GLN A 52 37.65 -31.82 -17.79
CA GLN A 52 36.24 -31.50 -18.03
C GLN A 52 35.56 -30.99 -16.79
N ASP A 53 35.77 -31.61 -15.61
CA ASP A 53 35.21 -31.17 -14.33
C ASP A 53 35.72 -29.78 -13.95
N SER A 54 37.02 -29.54 -14.13
CA SER A 54 37.62 -28.23 -13.89
C SER A 54 37.03 -27.11 -14.77
N LEU A 55 36.75 -27.40 -16.04
CA LEU A 55 36.09 -26.46 -16.95
C LEU A 55 34.61 -26.27 -16.60
N SER A 56 33.92 -27.33 -16.17
CA SER A 56 32.52 -27.27 -15.74
C SER A 56 32.33 -26.44 -14.48
N PHE A 57 33.33 -26.44 -13.57
CA PHE A 57 33.34 -25.61 -12.37
C PHE A 57 33.17 -24.11 -12.69
N PHE A 58 33.85 -23.60 -13.71
CA PHE A 58 33.70 -22.20 -14.11
C PHE A 58 32.30 -21.85 -14.55
N ARG A 59 31.63 -22.77 -15.27
CA ARG A 59 30.23 -22.57 -15.72
C ARG A 59 29.27 -22.54 -14.54
N GLU A 60 29.38 -23.48 -13.62
CA GLU A 60 28.50 -23.54 -12.43
C GLU A 60 28.73 -22.38 -11.48
N SER A 61 30.01 -22.00 -11.29
CA SER A 61 30.37 -20.84 -10.50
C SER A 61 29.86 -19.55 -11.09
N TYR A 62 29.83 -19.42 -12.44
CA TYR A 62 29.28 -18.25 -13.12
C TYR A 62 27.77 -18.08 -12.84
N ASP A 63 27.00 -19.17 -12.92
CA ASP A 63 25.55 -19.12 -12.62
C ASP A 63 25.29 -18.75 -11.16
N ALA A 64 26.02 -19.32 -10.21
CA ALA A 64 25.94 -18.98 -8.81
C ALA A 64 26.32 -17.50 -8.55
N PHE A 65 27.37 -17.03 -9.20
CA PHE A 65 27.81 -15.62 -9.11
C PHE A 65 26.78 -14.67 -9.71
N ALA A 66 26.19 -15.00 -10.87
CA ALA A 66 25.13 -14.20 -11.50
C ALA A 66 23.90 -14.08 -10.62
N GLN A 67 23.47 -15.18 -9.98
CA GLN A 67 22.35 -15.18 -9.02
C GLN A 67 22.66 -14.34 -7.78
N SER A 68 23.87 -14.49 -7.21
CA SER A 68 24.32 -13.71 -6.06
C SER A 68 24.35 -12.20 -6.39
N ARG A 69 24.89 -11.84 -7.56
CA ARG A 69 24.90 -10.47 -8.04
C ARG A 69 23.48 -9.89 -8.23
N ALA A 70 22.57 -10.69 -8.80
CA ALA A 70 21.17 -10.28 -8.96
C ALA A 70 20.48 -10.03 -7.60
N THR A 71 20.79 -10.85 -6.59
CA THR A 71 20.29 -10.69 -5.22
C THR A 71 20.86 -9.43 -4.55
N LEU A 72 22.20 -9.22 -4.67
CA LEU A 72 22.84 -8.02 -4.17
C LEU A 72 22.30 -6.74 -4.83
N ASN A 73 22.10 -6.75 -6.15
CA ASN A 73 21.51 -5.62 -6.86
C ASN A 73 20.09 -5.29 -6.40
N ARG A 74 19.29 -6.31 -6.09
CA ARG A 74 17.95 -6.09 -5.50
C ARG A 74 18.03 -5.50 -4.11
N LEU A 75 18.93 -5.99 -3.27
CA LEU A 75 19.15 -5.48 -1.92
C LEU A 75 19.66 -4.04 -1.93
N THR A 76 20.68 -3.76 -2.73
CA THR A 76 21.21 -2.38 -2.86
C THR A 76 20.17 -1.42 -3.44
N GLY A 77 19.40 -1.86 -4.43
CA GLY A 77 18.27 -1.09 -4.97
C GLY A 77 17.21 -0.79 -3.91
N PHE A 78 16.86 -1.76 -3.08
CA PHE A 78 15.94 -1.57 -1.96
C PHE A 78 16.49 -0.58 -0.91
N LEU A 79 17.77 -0.72 -0.53
CA LEU A 79 18.42 0.18 0.42
C LEU A 79 18.47 1.62 -0.10
N SER A 80 18.84 1.81 -1.38
CA SER A 80 18.87 3.14 -1.98
C SER A 80 17.47 3.77 -2.09
N ALA A 81 16.46 3.00 -2.47
CA ALA A 81 15.07 3.47 -2.49
C ALA A 81 14.57 3.84 -1.09
N ASN A 82 14.92 3.06 -0.06
CA ASN A 82 14.57 3.37 1.32
C ASN A 82 15.28 4.64 1.83
N GLN A 83 16.56 4.84 1.48
CA GLN A 83 17.28 6.08 1.81
C GLN A 83 16.67 7.30 1.10
N GLN A 84 16.33 7.17 -0.18
CA GLN A 84 15.64 8.22 -0.93
C GLN A 84 14.27 8.54 -0.33
N ALA A 85 13.50 7.51 0.04
CA ALA A 85 12.19 7.71 0.69
C ALA A 85 12.31 8.42 2.05
N ARG A 86 13.35 8.13 2.83
CA ARG A 86 13.62 8.82 4.11
C ARG A 86 14.13 10.25 3.94
N ALA A 87 14.74 10.56 2.81
CA ALA A 87 15.22 11.90 2.48
C ALA A 87 14.12 12.80 1.89
N LEU A 88 12.92 12.24 1.60
CA LEU A 88 11.79 13.05 1.15
C LEU A 88 11.41 14.07 2.23
N PRO A 89 11.08 15.31 1.84
CA PRO A 89 10.60 16.29 2.79
C PRO A 89 9.34 15.72 3.50
N SER A 90 9.29 15.88 4.80
CA SER A 90 8.09 15.57 5.59
C SER A 90 7.41 16.89 5.92
N THR A 91 6.12 16.99 5.63
CA THR A 91 5.30 18.08 6.15
C THR A 91 5.48 18.12 7.67
N GLY A 92 5.83 19.27 8.22
CA GLY A 92 5.96 19.44 9.66
C GLY A 92 4.60 19.27 10.34
N VAL A 93 4.18 18.01 10.53
CA VAL A 93 2.97 17.72 11.32
C VAL A 93 3.34 17.86 12.79
N SER A 94 2.81 18.85 13.46
CA SER A 94 2.98 19.05 14.89
C SER A 94 1.69 18.79 15.65
N ASP A 95 1.84 18.51 16.95
CA ASP A 95 0.71 18.19 17.81
C ASP A 95 -0.09 19.43 18.19
N GLN A 96 -1.41 19.35 18.02
CA GLN A 96 -2.39 20.31 18.52
C GLN A 96 -3.54 19.54 19.16
N PRO A 97 -3.92 19.81 20.40
CA PRO A 97 -4.93 19.01 21.09
C PRO A 97 -6.32 19.06 20.46
N ASP A 98 -6.71 20.19 19.90
CA ASP A 98 -8.06 20.39 19.33
C ASP A 98 -8.01 21.02 17.95
N GLY A 99 -8.57 20.32 16.93
CA GLY A 99 -8.76 20.86 15.60
C GLY A 99 -7.65 20.57 14.59
N LEU A 100 -7.69 21.27 13.47
CA LEU A 100 -6.72 21.22 12.37
C LEU A 100 -6.37 22.65 11.97
N LEU A 101 -5.13 23.05 12.24
CA LEU A 101 -4.59 24.32 11.82
C LEU A 101 -3.58 24.08 10.69
N VAL A 102 -3.75 24.79 9.59
CA VAL A 102 -2.89 24.72 8.41
C VAL A 102 -2.40 26.12 8.08
N GLU A 103 -1.09 26.29 7.99
CA GLU A 103 -0.47 27.59 7.71
C GLU A 103 0.49 27.46 6.51
N GLY A 104 0.19 28.17 5.44
CA GLY A 104 1.03 28.28 4.25
C GLY A 104 1.29 26.95 3.54
N LEU A 105 0.33 26.01 3.57
CA LEU A 105 0.54 24.68 3.00
C LEU A 105 0.62 24.75 1.47
N GLN A 106 1.74 24.27 0.95
CA GLN A 106 1.96 24.05 -0.47
C GLN A 106 1.99 22.55 -0.74
N VAL A 107 1.19 22.10 -1.69
CA VAL A 107 1.17 20.68 -2.10
C VAL A 107 1.56 20.59 -3.57
N ARG A 108 2.54 19.74 -3.85
CA ARG A 108 3.08 19.54 -5.20
C ARG A 108 2.96 18.08 -5.62
N ARG A 109 3.00 17.85 -6.92
CA ARG A 109 3.20 16.51 -7.48
C ARG A 109 4.68 16.11 -7.36
N PRO A 110 5.03 14.81 -7.52
CA PRO A 110 6.42 14.36 -7.54
C PRO A 110 7.29 15.03 -8.63
N ASP A 111 6.66 15.49 -9.72
CA ASP A 111 7.29 16.23 -10.82
C ASP A 111 7.44 17.74 -10.54
N GLY A 112 7.09 18.21 -9.33
CA GLY A 112 7.21 19.59 -8.88
C GLY A 112 6.04 20.49 -9.24
N ILE A 113 5.05 20.03 -10.02
CA ILE A 113 3.89 20.83 -10.41
C ILE A 113 3.04 21.16 -9.17
N PRO A 114 2.73 22.44 -8.90
CA PRO A 114 1.92 22.85 -7.78
C PRO A 114 0.46 22.41 -7.96
N LEU A 115 -0.10 21.77 -6.94
CA LEU A 115 -1.52 21.39 -6.86
C LEU A 115 -2.29 22.35 -5.96
N ILE A 116 -1.67 22.78 -4.87
CA ILE A 116 -2.23 23.72 -3.90
C ILE A 116 -1.12 24.71 -3.53
N SER A 117 -1.45 26.00 -3.45
CA SER A 117 -0.52 27.05 -3.07
C SER A 117 -1.07 27.85 -1.91
N ASP A 118 -0.26 28.02 -0.88
CA ASP A 118 -0.50 28.91 0.26
C ASP A 118 -1.87 28.66 0.96
N LEU A 119 -2.19 27.40 1.25
CA LEU A 119 -3.46 27.05 1.92
C LEU A 119 -3.39 27.37 3.41
N HIS A 120 -4.40 28.10 3.87
CA HIS A 120 -4.64 28.40 5.27
C HIS A 120 -6.00 27.86 5.71
N LEU A 121 -6.04 27.06 6.78
CA LEU A 121 -7.27 26.51 7.37
C LEU A 121 -7.18 26.60 8.90
N ASP A 122 -8.26 27.02 9.53
CA ASP A 122 -8.48 26.90 10.98
C ASP A 122 -9.81 26.18 11.22
N LEU A 123 -9.71 24.88 11.51
CA LEU A 123 -10.86 24.02 11.74
C LEU A 123 -10.82 23.49 13.17
N ARG A 124 -11.89 23.72 13.91
CA ARG A 124 -12.02 23.31 15.31
C ARG A 124 -12.69 21.95 15.45
N ALA A 125 -12.60 21.38 16.63
CA ALA A 125 -13.33 20.17 16.99
C ALA A 125 -14.83 20.31 16.66
N GLY A 126 -15.41 19.28 16.02
CA GLY A 126 -16.80 19.30 15.54
C GLY A 126 -17.05 19.97 14.20
N HIS A 127 -16.03 20.59 13.58
CA HIS A 127 -16.16 21.05 12.20
C HIS A 127 -16.08 19.88 11.21
N ALA A 128 -16.79 20.03 10.09
CA ALA A 128 -16.74 19.09 8.99
C ALA A 128 -16.41 19.82 7.69
N LEU A 129 -15.26 19.50 7.08
CA LEU A 129 -14.77 20.09 5.84
C LEU A 129 -15.08 19.16 4.66
N LEU A 130 -15.73 19.69 3.63
CA LEU A 130 -15.89 19.02 2.35
C LEU A 130 -14.91 19.60 1.32
N ILE A 131 -14.03 18.76 0.76
CA ILE A 131 -13.11 19.11 -0.33
C ILE A 131 -13.76 18.75 -1.66
N GLN A 132 -13.96 19.72 -2.53
CA GLN A 132 -14.56 19.57 -3.86
C GLN A 132 -13.64 20.13 -4.95
N GLY A 133 -13.85 19.71 -6.19
CA GLY A 133 -13.11 20.17 -7.36
C GLY A 133 -13.18 19.17 -8.50
N ALA A 134 -12.71 19.55 -9.68
CA ALA A 134 -12.66 18.69 -10.84
C ALA A 134 -11.82 17.43 -10.59
N SER A 135 -12.00 16.39 -11.41
CA SER A 135 -11.11 15.23 -11.37
C SER A 135 -9.67 15.67 -11.67
N GLY A 136 -8.71 15.13 -10.92
CA GLY A 136 -7.30 15.53 -11.08
C GLY A 136 -6.91 16.87 -10.42
N SER A 137 -7.81 17.58 -9.76
CA SER A 137 -7.50 18.87 -9.08
C SER A 137 -6.65 18.72 -7.81
N GLY A 138 -6.30 17.50 -7.39
CA GLY A 138 -5.47 17.26 -6.22
C GLY A 138 -6.21 17.01 -4.91
N LYS A 139 -7.52 16.74 -4.91
CA LYS A 139 -8.34 16.50 -3.70
C LYS A 139 -7.76 15.43 -2.78
N THR A 140 -7.57 14.22 -3.31
CA THR A 140 -6.95 13.09 -2.57
C THR A 140 -5.53 13.43 -2.12
N THR A 141 -4.76 14.14 -2.95
CA THR A 141 -3.38 14.54 -2.61
C THR A 141 -3.38 15.55 -1.45
N LEU A 142 -4.28 16.53 -1.47
CA LEU A 142 -4.46 17.45 -0.35
C LEU A 142 -4.88 16.72 0.92
N LEU A 143 -5.85 15.81 0.82
CA LEU A 143 -6.31 15.02 1.98
C LEU A 143 -5.16 14.23 2.60
N ARG A 144 -4.31 13.61 1.77
CA ARG A 144 -3.10 12.90 2.22
C ARG A 144 -2.06 13.83 2.82
N ALA A 145 -1.89 15.05 2.28
CA ALA A 145 -0.99 16.04 2.85
C ALA A 145 -1.44 16.47 4.24
N LEU A 146 -2.75 16.76 4.44
CA LEU A 146 -3.34 17.08 5.73
C LEU A 146 -3.21 15.93 6.74
N ALA A 147 -3.27 14.69 6.26
CA ALA A 147 -3.04 13.50 7.07
C ALA A 147 -1.56 13.22 7.36
N GLY A 148 -0.61 13.98 6.76
CA GLY A 148 0.82 13.73 6.88
C GLY A 148 1.33 12.54 6.08
N LEU A 149 0.58 12.13 5.06
CA LEU A 149 0.87 10.96 4.21
C LEU A 149 1.43 11.33 2.84
N TRP A 150 1.63 12.64 2.55
CA TRP A 150 2.14 13.12 1.28
C TRP A 150 3.47 13.87 1.46
N PRO A 151 4.59 13.32 0.94
CA PRO A 151 5.91 13.89 1.24
C PRO A 151 6.25 15.16 0.43
N TYR A 152 5.53 15.42 -0.68
CA TYR A 152 5.79 16.60 -1.52
C TYR A 152 4.88 17.77 -1.10
N ALA A 153 4.92 18.09 0.20
CA ALA A 153 4.17 19.20 0.78
C ALA A 153 5.08 19.97 1.74
N ASP A 154 5.00 21.30 1.67
CA ASP A 154 5.70 22.26 2.54
C ASP A 154 4.67 23.09 3.30
N GLY A 155 5.03 23.59 4.48
CA GLY A 155 4.14 24.35 5.34
C GLY A 155 3.90 23.68 6.68
N ALA A 156 3.10 24.27 7.53
CA ALA A 156 2.77 23.76 8.85
C ALA A 156 1.36 23.15 8.89
N VAL A 157 1.27 21.91 9.35
CA VAL A 157 -0.01 21.24 9.64
C VAL A 157 0.01 20.81 11.11
N ARG A 158 -0.93 21.36 11.90
CA ARG A 158 -1.06 21.00 13.32
C ARG A 158 -2.38 20.29 13.52
N ARG A 159 -2.34 19.10 14.11
CA ARG A 159 -3.51 18.24 14.33
C ARG A 159 -3.31 17.37 15.58
N PRO A 160 -4.38 16.76 16.12
CA PRO A 160 -4.24 15.81 17.22
C PRO A 160 -3.28 14.66 16.88
N PRO A 161 -2.40 14.29 17.82
CA PRO A 161 -1.33 13.31 17.58
C PRO A 161 -1.81 11.85 17.49
N GLY A 162 -1.01 11.01 16.87
CA GLY A 162 -1.05 9.55 16.96
C GLY A 162 -2.36 8.92 16.47
N LEU A 163 -2.89 7.98 17.25
CA LEU A 163 -4.11 7.20 16.98
C LEU A 163 -5.41 8.04 16.96
N HIS A 164 -5.33 9.32 17.32
CA HIS A 164 -6.47 10.23 17.29
C HIS A 164 -6.84 10.72 15.89
N ALA A 165 -6.12 10.28 14.83
CA ALA A 165 -6.45 10.56 13.44
C ALA A 165 -6.56 9.26 12.65
N LEU A 166 -7.69 9.03 11.96
CA LEU A 166 -7.89 7.88 11.07
C LEU A 166 -8.11 8.33 9.63
N PHE A 167 -7.46 7.62 8.70
CA PHE A 167 -7.60 7.82 7.27
C PHE A 167 -8.35 6.65 6.64
N LEU A 168 -9.52 6.91 6.05
CA LEU A 168 -10.33 5.95 5.33
C LEU A 168 -10.17 6.21 3.83
N SER A 169 -9.53 5.29 3.14
CA SER A 169 -9.39 5.31 1.68
C SER A 169 -10.59 4.67 0.99
N GLN A 170 -10.75 4.93 -0.29
CA GLN A 170 -11.77 4.31 -1.15
C GLN A 170 -11.74 2.77 -1.06
N ARG A 171 -10.54 2.17 -1.00
CA ARG A 171 -10.31 0.77 -0.66
C ARG A 171 -9.67 0.68 0.71
N PRO A 172 -10.43 0.33 1.75
CA PRO A 172 -9.90 0.28 3.11
C PRO A 172 -8.83 -0.81 3.26
N TYR A 173 -7.80 -0.52 4.03
CA TYR A 173 -6.85 -1.53 4.45
C TYR A 173 -7.47 -2.42 5.53
N LEU A 174 -7.55 -3.72 5.24
CA LEU A 174 -7.95 -4.74 6.18
C LEU A 174 -6.73 -5.63 6.46
N PRO A 175 -6.17 -5.59 7.69
CA PRO A 175 -5.09 -6.50 8.05
C PRO A 175 -5.56 -7.96 8.03
N LEU A 176 -4.64 -8.89 7.77
CA LEU A 176 -4.92 -10.31 7.91
C LEU A 176 -5.26 -10.63 9.36
N GLY A 177 -6.28 -11.44 9.59
CA GLY A 177 -6.68 -11.83 10.93
C GLY A 177 -8.18 -12.02 11.11
N ASN A 178 -8.64 -11.89 12.35
CA ASN A 178 -10.05 -11.97 12.70
C ASN A 178 -10.72 -10.59 12.71
N LEU A 179 -12.06 -10.55 12.64
CA LEU A 179 -12.82 -9.30 12.57
C LEU A 179 -12.65 -8.43 13.83
N ARG A 180 -12.43 -9.02 15.01
CA ARG A 180 -12.22 -8.28 16.26
C ARG A 180 -10.97 -7.39 16.15
N THR A 181 -9.85 -7.96 15.69
CA THR A 181 -8.60 -7.22 15.50
C THR A 181 -8.69 -6.21 14.37
N ILE A 182 -9.41 -6.53 13.31
CA ILE A 182 -9.61 -5.62 12.18
C ILE A 182 -10.42 -4.39 12.59
N ILE A 183 -11.48 -4.56 13.39
CA ILE A 183 -12.31 -3.45 13.87
C ILE A 183 -11.54 -2.60 14.89
N ALA A 184 -10.78 -3.22 15.80
CA ALA A 184 -10.00 -2.50 16.79
C ALA A 184 -8.82 -1.74 16.17
N TYR A 185 -8.26 -2.20 15.03
CA TYR A 185 -7.09 -1.59 14.41
C TYR A 185 -7.26 -0.06 14.19
N PRO A 186 -6.27 0.78 14.48
CA PRO A 186 -4.90 0.47 14.91
C PRO A 186 -4.73 0.21 16.41
N ALA A 187 -5.79 0.35 17.21
CA ALA A 187 -5.74 -0.04 18.63
C ALA A 187 -5.70 -1.57 18.80
N THR A 188 -5.36 -2.01 19.99
CA THR A 188 -5.36 -3.42 20.36
C THR A 188 -6.74 -3.80 20.90
N TYR A 189 -7.30 -4.90 20.41
CA TYR A 189 -8.55 -5.47 20.93
C TYR A 189 -8.35 -6.06 22.33
N SER A 190 -9.30 -5.83 23.22
CA SER A 190 -9.38 -6.47 24.53
C SER A 190 -10.72 -7.21 24.70
N LEU A 191 -10.77 -8.18 25.63
CA LEU A 191 -12.01 -8.94 25.90
C LEU A 191 -13.16 -8.07 26.43
N SER A 192 -12.84 -6.93 27.05
CA SER A 192 -13.84 -5.94 27.50
C SER A 192 -14.57 -5.25 26.34
N ASP A 193 -14.04 -5.33 25.12
CA ASP A 193 -14.57 -4.65 23.95
C ASP A 193 -15.63 -5.48 23.17
N GLU A 194 -15.94 -6.69 23.61
CA GLU A 194 -16.80 -7.62 22.87
C GLU A 194 -18.18 -7.03 22.55
N GLN A 195 -18.84 -6.45 23.55
CA GLN A 195 -20.16 -5.82 23.37
C GLN A 195 -20.07 -4.63 22.42
N ARG A 196 -18.99 -3.87 22.50
CA ARG A 196 -18.75 -2.71 21.63
C ARG A 196 -18.54 -3.12 20.17
N VAL A 197 -17.75 -4.17 19.91
CA VAL A 197 -17.57 -4.73 18.57
C VAL A 197 -18.90 -5.19 17.99
N ALA A 198 -19.71 -5.95 18.74
CA ALA A 198 -21.03 -6.40 18.31
C ALA A 198 -21.99 -5.23 18.01
N GLN A 199 -21.94 -4.18 18.83
CA GLN A 199 -22.73 -2.97 18.65
C GLN A 199 -22.36 -2.21 17.38
N VAL A 200 -21.06 -1.92 17.17
CA VAL A 200 -20.63 -1.17 15.99
C VAL A 200 -20.91 -1.91 14.68
N LEU A 201 -20.78 -3.27 14.66
CA LEU A 201 -21.17 -4.08 13.51
C LEU A 201 -22.66 -3.94 13.17
N SER A 202 -23.51 -3.96 14.18
CA SER A 202 -24.96 -3.77 13.97
C SER A 202 -25.26 -2.37 13.42
N GLN A 203 -24.59 -1.35 13.93
CA GLN A 203 -24.76 0.05 13.53
C GLN A 203 -24.35 0.31 12.05
N VAL A 204 -23.36 -0.42 11.55
CA VAL A 204 -22.94 -0.32 10.14
C VAL A 204 -23.60 -1.36 9.23
N SER A 205 -24.69 -1.99 9.67
CA SER A 205 -25.41 -3.03 8.91
C SER A 205 -24.55 -4.25 8.51
N LEU A 206 -23.63 -4.65 9.39
CA LEU A 206 -22.79 -5.85 9.25
C LEU A 206 -23.08 -6.87 10.37
N GLY A 207 -24.28 -6.84 10.96
CA GLY A 207 -24.70 -7.74 12.06
C GLY A 207 -24.60 -9.23 11.72
N HIS A 208 -24.72 -9.61 10.44
CA HIS A 208 -24.56 -10.98 9.95
C HIS A 208 -23.13 -11.55 10.12
N LEU A 209 -22.14 -10.71 10.35
CA LEU A 209 -20.77 -11.13 10.58
C LEU A 209 -20.46 -11.45 12.06
N ARG A 210 -21.42 -11.32 12.96
CA ARG A 210 -21.22 -11.53 14.41
C ARG A 210 -20.74 -12.95 14.73
N ASP A 211 -21.25 -13.95 14.03
CA ASP A 211 -20.87 -15.34 14.27
C ASP A 211 -19.50 -15.71 13.70
N GLN A 212 -18.88 -14.79 12.93
CA GLN A 212 -17.59 -14.98 12.26
C GLN A 212 -16.47 -14.11 12.87
N LEU A 213 -16.71 -13.49 14.03
CA LEU A 213 -15.77 -12.55 14.66
C LEU A 213 -14.38 -13.15 14.90
N ASP A 214 -14.29 -14.44 15.19
CA ASP A 214 -13.03 -15.14 15.48
C ASP A 214 -12.43 -15.86 14.26
N THR A 215 -13.12 -15.84 13.12
CA THR A 215 -12.64 -16.47 11.89
C THR A 215 -11.40 -15.75 11.35
N GLN A 216 -10.33 -16.52 11.18
CA GLN A 216 -9.04 -16.05 10.64
C GLN A 216 -9.02 -16.20 9.12
N CYS A 217 -9.08 -15.12 8.39
CA CYS A 217 -8.95 -15.15 6.92
C CYS A 217 -8.52 -13.79 6.34
N ASP A 218 -8.32 -13.76 5.03
CA ASP A 218 -8.18 -12.52 4.27
C ASP A 218 -9.57 -11.94 3.94
N TRP A 219 -10.07 -11.11 4.83
CA TRP A 219 -11.37 -10.47 4.68
C TRP A 219 -11.47 -9.55 3.48
N SER A 220 -10.35 -9.07 2.95
CA SER A 220 -10.34 -8.24 1.74
C SER A 220 -10.78 -9.01 0.48
N GLY A 221 -10.55 -10.32 0.47
CA GLY A 221 -11.00 -11.22 -0.59
C GLY A 221 -12.41 -11.80 -0.38
N VAL A 222 -12.95 -11.74 0.84
CA VAL A 222 -14.26 -12.31 1.20
C VAL A 222 -15.36 -11.26 1.12
N LEU A 223 -15.10 -10.05 1.63
CA LEU A 223 -16.10 -8.98 1.71
C LEU A 223 -16.16 -8.18 0.39
N SER A 224 -17.37 -7.82 -0.03
CA SER A 224 -17.58 -6.82 -1.07
C SER A 224 -16.97 -5.47 -0.70
N LEU A 225 -16.69 -4.61 -1.68
CA LEU A 225 -16.10 -3.29 -1.41
C LEU A 225 -17.00 -2.45 -0.48
N GLY A 226 -18.31 -2.52 -0.64
CA GLY A 226 -19.26 -1.82 0.25
C GLY A 226 -19.23 -2.34 1.69
N GLU A 227 -19.06 -3.66 1.90
CA GLU A 227 -18.87 -4.22 3.25
C GLU A 227 -17.53 -3.83 3.84
N GLN A 228 -16.46 -3.82 3.05
CA GLN A 228 -15.14 -3.34 3.49
C GLN A 228 -15.21 -1.87 3.94
N GLN A 229 -15.90 -1.01 3.18
CA GLN A 229 -16.10 0.39 3.55
C GLN A 229 -16.90 0.52 4.84
N ARG A 230 -18.02 -0.23 5.00
CA ARG A 230 -18.78 -0.28 6.26
C ARG A 230 -17.93 -0.75 7.44
N LEU A 231 -17.10 -1.75 7.24
CA LEU A 231 -16.17 -2.22 8.26
C LEU A 231 -15.15 -1.14 8.66
N ALA A 232 -14.70 -0.31 7.72
CA ALA A 232 -13.86 0.85 8.02
C ALA A 232 -14.61 1.91 8.85
N PHE A 233 -15.91 2.13 8.59
CA PHE A 233 -16.75 2.97 9.45
C PHE A 233 -16.94 2.37 10.84
N ALA A 234 -17.13 1.04 10.97
CA ALA A 234 -17.14 0.36 12.27
C ALA A 234 -15.86 0.63 13.06
N ARG A 235 -14.69 0.63 12.39
CA ARG A 235 -13.39 0.98 12.98
C ARG A 235 -13.36 2.41 13.52
N VAL A 236 -13.93 3.37 12.79
CA VAL A 236 -14.02 4.77 13.26
C VAL A 236 -14.90 4.85 14.52
N LEU A 237 -16.07 4.24 14.50
CA LEU A 237 -16.99 4.22 15.65
C LEU A 237 -16.39 3.52 16.86
N PHE A 238 -15.58 2.49 16.64
CA PHE A 238 -14.88 1.76 17.69
C PHE A 238 -13.75 2.61 18.30
N ASN A 239 -12.86 3.19 17.48
CA ASN A 239 -11.68 3.91 17.97
C ASN A 239 -11.97 5.35 18.42
N ARG A 240 -13.06 5.96 17.94
CA ARG A 240 -13.47 7.35 18.22
C ARG A 240 -12.33 8.37 18.07
N PRO A 241 -11.71 8.46 16.90
CA PRO A 241 -10.62 9.41 16.67
C PRO A 241 -11.09 10.86 16.75
N ALA A 242 -10.17 11.77 17.08
CA ALA A 242 -10.45 13.21 17.07
C ALA A 242 -10.55 13.77 15.64
N VAL A 243 -9.86 13.16 14.67
CA VAL A 243 -9.90 13.57 13.26
C VAL A 243 -10.13 12.35 12.35
N VAL A 244 -11.04 12.48 11.40
CA VAL A 244 -11.34 11.46 10.39
C VAL A 244 -11.13 12.03 9.00
N PHE A 245 -10.26 11.43 8.21
CA PHE A 245 -10.05 11.73 6.81
C PHE A 245 -10.77 10.69 5.94
N LEU A 246 -11.70 11.15 5.07
CA LEU A 246 -12.56 10.31 4.24
C LEU A 246 -12.24 10.57 2.75
N ASP A 247 -11.52 9.64 2.11
CA ASP A 247 -11.15 9.71 0.69
C ASP A 247 -12.07 8.82 -0.14
N GLU A 248 -13.20 9.37 -0.60
CA GLU A 248 -14.23 8.65 -1.37
C GLU A 248 -14.66 7.32 -0.69
N SER A 249 -14.64 7.29 0.63
CA SER A 249 -14.81 6.07 1.44
C SER A 249 -16.24 5.53 1.46
N THR A 250 -17.18 6.19 0.81
CA THR A 250 -18.61 5.81 0.66
C THR A 250 -18.98 5.48 -0.79
N SER A 251 -18.01 5.47 -1.71
CA SER A 251 -18.24 5.36 -3.16
C SER A 251 -18.91 4.05 -3.60
N ALA A 252 -18.87 2.99 -2.80
CA ALA A 252 -19.50 1.70 -3.05
C ALA A 252 -20.79 1.48 -2.21
N MET A 253 -21.29 2.53 -1.58
CA MET A 253 -22.54 2.52 -0.81
C MET A 253 -23.64 3.24 -1.58
N ASP A 254 -24.90 2.88 -1.28
CA ASP A 254 -26.05 3.65 -1.74
C ASP A 254 -26.18 4.96 -0.92
N GLU A 255 -26.89 5.94 -1.49
CA GLU A 255 -27.04 7.28 -0.89
C GLU A 255 -27.74 7.22 0.50
N GLY A 256 -28.67 6.30 0.70
CA GLY A 256 -29.39 6.13 1.97
C GLY A 256 -28.47 5.65 3.08
N LEU A 257 -27.62 4.67 2.79
CA LEU A 257 -26.65 4.13 3.73
C LEU A 257 -25.53 5.14 4.02
N GLU A 258 -25.03 5.83 2.99
CA GLU A 258 -24.07 6.93 3.16
C GLU A 258 -24.60 8.00 4.12
N HIS A 259 -25.85 8.43 3.91
CA HIS A 259 -26.48 9.41 4.77
C HIS A 259 -26.64 8.89 6.21
N ALA A 260 -27.08 7.65 6.38
CA ALA A 260 -27.24 7.03 7.70
C ALA A 260 -25.92 6.94 8.46
N LEU A 261 -24.84 6.46 7.82
CA LEU A 261 -23.52 6.38 8.44
C LEU A 261 -22.91 7.75 8.75
N SER A 262 -23.10 8.72 7.87
CA SER A 262 -22.66 10.09 8.07
C SER A 262 -23.38 10.74 9.27
N SER A 263 -24.69 10.56 9.36
CA SER A 263 -25.50 11.03 10.50
C SER A 263 -25.09 10.34 11.79
N LEU A 264 -24.81 9.05 11.74
CA LEU A 264 -24.34 8.27 12.90
C LEU A 264 -23.00 8.79 13.43
N LEU A 265 -22.06 9.11 12.52
CA LEU A 265 -20.76 9.73 12.91
C LEU A 265 -20.99 11.08 13.61
N GLY A 266 -21.84 11.95 13.05
CA GLY A 266 -22.14 13.24 13.66
C GLY A 266 -22.79 13.13 15.03
N GLN A 267 -23.69 12.14 15.23
CA GLN A 267 -24.35 11.93 16.53
C GLN A 267 -23.43 11.31 17.59
N GLN A 268 -22.62 10.30 17.21
CA GLN A 268 -21.76 9.59 18.17
C GLN A 268 -20.43 10.28 18.45
N MET A 269 -19.97 11.12 17.52
CA MET A 269 -18.71 11.83 17.64
C MET A 269 -18.88 13.34 17.30
N PRO A 270 -19.69 14.09 18.05
CA PRO A 270 -20.00 15.49 17.75
C PRO A 270 -18.79 16.42 17.84
N ARG A 271 -17.72 15.98 18.49
CA ARG A 271 -16.46 16.73 18.60
C ARG A 271 -15.40 16.29 17.58
N ALA A 272 -15.61 15.21 16.83
CA ALA A 272 -14.66 14.78 15.83
C ALA A 272 -14.62 15.77 14.64
N LEU A 273 -13.42 16.07 14.18
CA LEU A 273 -13.21 16.81 12.95
C LEU A 273 -13.31 15.85 11.77
N LEU A 274 -14.21 16.14 10.83
CA LEU A 274 -14.35 15.34 9.61
C LEU A 274 -13.76 16.10 8.43
N VAL A 275 -12.88 15.45 7.66
CA VAL A 275 -12.36 16.01 6.40
C VAL A 275 -12.65 15.03 5.29
N SER A 276 -13.57 15.34 4.39
CA SER A 276 -14.05 14.44 3.36
C SER A 276 -13.77 14.95 1.95
N VAL A 277 -13.45 14.03 1.05
CA VAL A 277 -13.44 14.25 -0.40
C VAL A 277 -14.69 13.62 -0.99
N GLY A 278 -15.48 14.42 -1.72
CA GLY A 278 -16.70 13.97 -2.36
C GLY A 278 -16.88 14.53 -3.76
N HIS A 279 -17.56 13.78 -4.63
CA HIS A 279 -17.86 14.18 -6.01
C HIS A 279 -19.29 14.69 -6.19
N ARG A 280 -20.21 14.38 -5.30
CA ARG A 280 -21.65 14.69 -5.43
C ARG A 280 -22.21 15.23 -4.12
N THR A 281 -23.41 15.71 -4.17
CA THR A 281 -24.22 16.28 -3.10
C THR A 281 -24.21 15.41 -1.83
N THR A 282 -23.08 15.38 -1.17
CA THR A 282 -23.00 14.87 0.20
C THR A 282 -24.01 15.70 1.02
N PRO A 283 -24.82 15.08 1.89
CA PRO A 283 -25.91 15.75 2.57
C PRO A 283 -25.46 17.08 3.17
N ALA A 284 -26.11 18.17 2.75
CA ALA A 284 -25.76 19.53 3.14
C ALA A 284 -25.80 19.76 4.67
N GLY A 285 -26.37 18.82 5.42
CA GLY A 285 -26.50 18.93 6.88
C GLY A 285 -25.30 18.49 7.71
N LEU A 286 -24.31 17.81 7.11
CA LEU A 286 -23.17 17.29 7.87
C LEU A 286 -21.94 18.19 7.83
N HIS A 287 -21.72 18.91 6.74
CA HIS A 287 -20.53 19.73 6.53
C HIS A 287 -20.74 21.17 6.97
N THR A 288 -19.76 21.71 7.70
CA THR A 288 -19.75 23.10 8.16
C THR A 288 -18.98 24.01 7.20
N HIS A 289 -18.01 23.45 6.47
CA HIS A 289 -17.15 24.20 5.57
C HIS A 289 -16.97 23.48 4.23
N ARG A 290 -16.81 24.24 3.15
CA ARG A 290 -16.51 23.73 1.81
C ARG A 290 -15.21 24.35 1.30
N LEU A 291 -14.27 23.53 0.92
CA LEU A 291 -13.05 23.90 0.22
C LEU A 291 -13.16 23.48 -1.24
N THR A 292 -13.15 24.44 -2.15
CA THR A 292 -13.21 24.17 -3.59
C THR A 292 -11.84 24.37 -4.19
N LEU A 293 -11.34 23.35 -4.90
CA LEU A 293 -10.08 23.39 -5.65
C LEU A 293 -10.38 23.77 -7.11
N ALA A 294 -9.88 24.94 -7.54
CA ALA A 294 -10.08 25.45 -8.90
C ALA A 294 -9.02 24.95 -9.89
N GLY A 295 -7.96 24.26 -9.41
CA GLY A 295 -6.80 23.85 -10.21
C GLY A 295 -5.69 24.91 -10.20
N GLN A 296 -4.51 24.55 -10.71
CA GLN A 296 -3.31 25.42 -10.78
C GLN A 296 -2.92 26.08 -9.44
N GLY A 297 -3.16 25.39 -8.34
CA GLY A 297 -2.86 25.88 -6.99
C GLY A 297 -3.94 26.75 -6.35
N ALA A 298 -4.97 27.17 -7.10
CA ALA A 298 -6.03 28.03 -6.59
C ALA A 298 -7.09 27.25 -5.81
N TRP A 299 -7.56 27.86 -4.73
CA TRP A 299 -8.59 27.30 -3.85
C TRP A 299 -9.51 28.37 -3.29
N GLY A 300 -10.66 27.98 -2.79
CA GLY A 300 -11.60 28.86 -2.09
C GLY A 300 -12.29 28.15 -0.94
N LEU A 301 -12.27 28.75 0.25
CA LEU A 301 -12.95 28.24 1.44
C LEU A 301 -14.24 29.02 1.67
N ARG A 302 -15.36 28.33 1.91
CA ARG A 302 -16.65 28.94 2.24
C ARG A 302 -17.32 28.15 3.37
N PRO A 303 -18.02 28.82 4.31
CA PRO A 303 -18.91 28.13 5.24
C PRO A 303 -20.08 27.48 4.46
N PHE A 304 -20.55 26.33 4.93
CA PHE A 304 -21.72 25.64 4.37
C PHE A 304 -22.98 26.37 4.90
N GLY A 305 -23.82 26.88 4.02
CA GLY A 305 -25.07 27.58 4.42
C GLY A 305 -25.18 29.02 4.04
N THR A 306 -24.15 29.69 3.54
CA THR A 306 -24.27 30.95 2.83
C THR A 306 -24.70 30.72 1.38
N LEU A 307 -26.00 30.57 1.15
CA LEU A 307 -26.55 30.69 -0.19
C LEU A 307 -26.20 32.10 -0.69
N CYS A 308 -25.42 32.21 -1.76
CA CYS A 308 -25.25 33.44 -2.49
C CYS A 308 -26.65 33.84 -3.02
N PRO A 309 -27.14 35.07 -2.81
CA PRO A 309 -28.35 35.49 -3.49
C PRO A 309 -28.10 35.42 -5.01
N PRO A 310 -29.10 35.01 -5.81
CA PRO A 310 -28.96 34.99 -7.26
C PRO A 310 -28.74 36.43 -7.73
N SER A 311 -27.66 36.63 -8.46
CA SER A 311 -27.37 37.90 -9.18
C SER A 311 -28.22 38.00 -10.42
#